data_0dfe63e501abf1472c26449ec2de345c
#
_entry.id   0dfe63e501abf1472c26449ec2de345c
#
_cell.length_a   1.000
_cell.length_b   1.000
_cell.length_c   1.000
_cell.angle_alpha   90.00
_cell.angle_beta   90.00
_cell.angle_gamma   90.00
#
_symmetry.space_group_name_H-M   'P 1'
#
loop_
_entity.id
_entity.type
_entity.pdbx_description
1 polymer ?
#
loop_
_entity_poly.entity_id
_entity_poly.type
_entity_poly.pdbx_seq_one_letter_code
_entity_poly.pdbx_strand_id
1 'polypeptide(L)'
;MILQVEDVHGYYGKSHILQGVSLQVDAGEVVTLLGRNGAGKTTTLKSIVGVVPPAQGRVLFEDKQVSGLPAYKIAARGVCLVPEHRGIFKLLTVEENLKMAARKESAWGLEEVYKIFPRLKERRKNGGGQLSGGEQQMLAIARALMTHPKVLMLDEPVEGLAPVIVDEIVAQIKLIKATGMSIILVEQNLEVCTQLADRHYIVEQGRIAYSGSNAEFLADDGVKDRYLGVNLAA
;
A
#
# COMPACT_ATOMS: atom_id res chain seq x y z
N MET A 1 -3.12 -1.44 18.27
CA MET A 1 -2.66 -1.84 16.91
C MET A 1 -3.88 -2.07 16.04
N ILE A 2 -3.83 -1.71 14.74
CA ILE A 2 -4.95 -1.96 13.82
C ILE A 2 -4.71 -3.25 13.01
N LEU A 3 -3.45 -3.53 12.66
CA LEU A 3 -3.05 -4.73 11.91
C LEU A 3 -1.81 -5.36 12.52
N GLN A 4 -1.80 -6.70 12.64
CA GLN A 4 -0.66 -7.49 13.10
C GLN A 4 -0.46 -8.67 12.17
N VAL A 5 0.77 -8.90 11.79
CA VAL A 5 1.23 -10.06 11.02
C VAL A 5 2.22 -10.80 11.90
N GLU A 6 1.94 -12.06 12.20
CA GLU A 6 2.73 -12.85 13.16
C GLU A 6 3.22 -14.13 12.51
N ASP A 7 4.54 -14.23 12.36
CA ASP A 7 5.28 -15.41 11.88
C ASP A 7 4.69 -16.01 10.59
N VAL A 8 4.35 -15.13 9.62
CA VAL A 8 3.67 -15.55 8.39
C VAL A 8 4.65 -16.22 7.43
N HIS A 9 4.30 -17.46 7.04
CA HIS A 9 4.95 -18.22 5.97
C HIS A 9 4.04 -18.30 4.75
N GLY A 10 4.58 -17.96 3.59
CA GLY A 10 3.83 -17.91 2.32
C GLY A 10 4.56 -18.64 1.20
N TYR A 11 3.80 -19.32 0.35
CA TYR A 11 4.34 -20.16 -0.71
C TYR A 11 3.67 -19.87 -2.06
N TYR A 12 4.43 -19.96 -3.16
CA TYR A 12 3.92 -20.17 -4.51
C TYR A 12 4.35 -21.56 -4.97
N GLY A 13 3.40 -22.49 -4.99
CA GLY A 13 3.71 -23.91 -5.21
C GLY A 13 4.70 -24.43 -4.18
N LYS A 14 5.91 -24.82 -4.62
CA LYS A 14 6.98 -25.29 -3.72
C LYS A 14 7.92 -24.18 -3.25
N SER A 15 7.83 -22.98 -3.79
CA SER A 15 8.72 -21.87 -3.47
C SER A 15 8.30 -21.19 -2.19
N HIS A 16 9.13 -21.25 -1.15
CA HIS A 16 8.93 -20.61 0.15
C HIS A 16 9.36 -19.15 0.08
N ILE A 17 8.40 -18.24 -0.08
CA ILE A 17 8.67 -16.81 -0.31
C ILE A 17 8.70 -16.03 1.01
N LEU A 18 7.72 -16.25 1.89
CA LEU A 18 7.70 -15.62 3.21
C LEU A 18 8.15 -16.63 4.25
N GLN A 19 9.13 -16.26 5.05
CA GLN A 19 9.84 -17.15 5.97
C GLN A 19 9.74 -16.63 7.42
N GLY A 20 8.50 -16.42 7.91
CA GLY A 20 8.27 -15.92 9.26
C GLY A 20 8.21 -14.40 9.33
N VAL A 21 7.51 -13.78 8.37
CA VAL A 21 7.31 -12.32 8.37
C VAL A 21 6.45 -11.91 9.55
N SER A 22 6.95 -10.96 10.36
CA SER A 22 6.21 -10.35 11.46
C SER A 22 6.30 -8.83 11.37
N LEU A 23 5.16 -8.15 11.38
CA LEU A 23 5.06 -6.69 11.39
C LEU A 23 3.77 -6.23 12.06
N GLN A 24 3.72 -4.97 12.43
CA GLN A 24 2.55 -4.35 13.03
C GLN A 24 2.32 -2.95 12.48
N VAL A 25 1.06 -2.52 12.50
CA VAL A 25 0.64 -1.17 12.10
C VAL A 25 -0.31 -0.64 13.17
N ASP A 26 -0.04 0.55 13.65
CA ASP A 26 -0.92 1.26 14.57
C ASP A 26 -2.01 2.05 13.82
N ALA A 27 -3.08 2.43 14.52
CA ALA A 27 -4.11 3.25 13.92
C ALA A 27 -3.55 4.62 13.55
N GLY A 28 -3.76 5.04 12.29
CA GLY A 28 -3.26 6.29 11.74
C GLY A 28 -1.76 6.29 11.40
N GLU A 29 -1.07 5.16 11.57
CA GLU A 29 0.35 5.02 11.25
C GLU A 29 0.56 4.72 9.75
N VAL A 30 1.62 5.29 9.19
CA VAL A 30 2.14 4.93 7.87
C VAL A 30 3.41 4.12 8.05
N VAL A 31 3.38 2.86 7.62
CA VAL A 31 4.56 2.00 7.61
C VAL A 31 5.00 1.68 6.18
N THR A 32 6.30 1.58 5.96
CA THR A 32 6.83 1.11 4.66
C THR A 32 7.38 -0.30 4.77
N LEU A 33 7.23 -1.04 3.67
CA LEU A 33 7.96 -2.28 3.40
C LEU A 33 8.98 -2.01 2.31
N LEU A 34 10.23 -1.85 2.72
CA LEU A 34 11.40 -1.66 1.86
C LEU A 34 12.06 -3.00 1.54
N GLY A 35 12.88 -3.03 0.50
CA GLY A 35 13.68 -4.20 0.14
C GLY A 35 13.77 -4.40 -1.37
N ARG A 36 14.72 -5.23 -1.78
CA ARG A 36 14.97 -5.50 -3.21
C ARG A 36 13.80 -6.21 -3.89
N ASN A 37 13.78 -6.20 -5.22
CA ASN A 37 12.81 -6.96 -5.99
C ASN A 37 12.93 -8.45 -5.67
N GLY A 38 11.77 -9.12 -5.50
CA GLY A 38 11.72 -10.51 -5.10
C GLY A 38 11.91 -10.78 -3.60
N ALA A 39 12.13 -9.77 -2.76
CA ALA A 39 12.33 -9.95 -1.32
C ALA A 39 11.09 -10.47 -0.56
N GLY A 40 9.89 -10.38 -1.16
CA GLY A 40 8.63 -10.83 -0.54
C GLY A 40 7.64 -9.72 -0.19
N LYS A 41 7.92 -8.45 -0.50
CA LYS A 41 7.07 -7.29 -0.17
C LYS A 41 5.63 -7.44 -0.64
N THR A 42 5.41 -7.55 -1.96
CA THR A 42 4.08 -7.77 -2.57
C THR A 42 3.42 -9.06 -2.06
N THR A 43 4.20 -10.11 -1.82
CA THR A 43 3.67 -11.38 -1.27
C THR A 43 3.15 -11.17 0.15
N THR A 44 3.81 -10.34 0.96
CA THR A 44 3.34 -9.97 2.30
C THR A 44 1.98 -9.27 2.21
N LEU A 45 1.82 -8.28 1.32
CA LEU A 45 0.52 -7.62 1.12
C LEU A 45 -0.56 -8.62 0.66
N LYS A 46 -0.23 -9.50 -0.30
CA LYS A 46 -1.14 -10.54 -0.80
C LYS A 46 -1.54 -11.54 0.29
N SER A 47 -0.63 -11.83 1.24
CA SER A 47 -0.95 -12.69 2.38
C SER A 47 -1.90 -12.01 3.36
N ILE A 48 -1.70 -10.72 3.63
CA ILE A 48 -2.59 -9.92 4.49
C ILE A 48 -4.03 -9.90 3.94
N VAL A 49 -4.20 -9.71 2.62
CA VAL A 49 -5.54 -9.67 1.99
C VAL A 49 -6.10 -11.05 1.63
N GLY A 50 -5.41 -12.14 1.96
CA GLY A 50 -5.92 -13.50 1.73
C GLY A 50 -5.86 -13.97 0.28
N VAL A 51 -5.11 -13.29 -0.60
CA VAL A 51 -4.84 -13.74 -2.00
C VAL A 51 -3.80 -14.86 -2.01
N VAL A 52 -2.81 -14.78 -1.13
CA VAL A 52 -1.84 -15.85 -0.85
C VAL A 52 -2.00 -16.21 0.63
N PRO A 53 -2.90 -17.14 0.97
CA PRO A 53 -3.15 -17.48 2.37
C PRO A 53 -1.87 -17.93 3.08
N PRO A 54 -1.60 -17.46 4.32
CA PRO A 54 -0.51 -17.96 5.11
C PRO A 54 -0.62 -19.48 5.32
N ALA A 55 0.50 -20.19 5.09
CA ALA A 55 0.59 -21.62 5.39
C ALA A 55 0.85 -21.85 6.89
N GLN A 56 1.54 -20.92 7.55
CA GLN A 56 1.78 -20.85 8.99
C GLN A 56 1.73 -19.39 9.43
N GLY A 57 1.60 -19.18 10.73
CA GLY A 57 1.42 -17.85 11.30
C GLY A 57 0.00 -17.33 11.15
N ARG A 58 -0.21 -16.07 11.49
CA ARG A 58 -1.54 -15.46 11.45
C ARG A 58 -1.49 -13.97 11.13
N VAL A 59 -2.62 -13.48 10.63
CA VAL A 59 -2.87 -12.05 10.43
C VAL A 59 -4.07 -11.67 11.30
N LEU A 60 -3.90 -10.65 12.13
CA LEU A 60 -4.95 -10.07 12.97
C LEU A 60 -5.28 -8.68 12.45
N PHE A 61 -6.56 -8.38 12.36
CA PHE A 61 -7.08 -7.05 12.05
C PHE A 61 -8.12 -6.67 13.11
N GLU A 62 -7.88 -5.54 13.81
CA GLU A 62 -8.67 -5.12 14.98
C GLU A 62 -8.80 -6.28 15.99
N ASP A 63 -7.65 -6.88 16.36
CA ASP A 63 -7.50 -8.01 17.28
C ASP A 63 -8.27 -9.31 16.88
N LYS A 64 -8.83 -9.35 15.67
CA LYS A 64 -9.54 -10.53 15.14
C LYS A 64 -8.72 -11.18 14.04
N GLN A 65 -8.54 -12.49 14.13
CA GLN A 65 -7.86 -13.24 13.08
C GLN A 65 -8.62 -13.13 11.76
N VAL A 66 -7.89 -12.74 10.70
CA VAL A 66 -8.40 -12.63 9.32
C VAL A 66 -7.72 -13.62 8.38
N SER A 67 -6.53 -14.16 8.76
CA SER A 67 -5.90 -15.23 7.99
C SER A 67 -6.82 -16.43 7.86
N GLY A 68 -6.86 -17.02 6.65
CA GLY A 68 -7.79 -18.11 6.31
C GLY A 68 -9.17 -17.65 5.83
N LEU A 69 -9.51 -16.35 5.95
CA LEU A 69 -10.71 -15.81 5.33
C LEU A 69 -10.48 -15.54 3.84
N PRO A 70 -11.51 -15.70 3.01
CA PRO A 70 -11.43 -15.28 1.61
C PRO A 70 -11.27 -13.76 1.49
N ALA A 71 -10.52 -13.30 0.47
CA ALA A 71 -10.11 -11.91 0.27
C ALA A 71 -11.28 -10.91 0.35
N TYR A 72 -12.44 -11.23 -0.22
CA TYR A 72 -13.61 -10.34 -0.16
C TYR A 72 -14.14 -10.10 1.26
N LYS A 73 -13.99 -11.08 2.19
CA LYS A 73 -14.36 -10.91 3.60
C LYS A 73 -13.37 -10.02 4.35
N ILE A 74 -12.09 -10.09 3.99
CA ILE A 74 -11.04 -9.21 4.54
C ILE A 74 -11.27 -7.78 4.05
N ALA A 75 -11.49 -7.62 2.74
CA ALA A 75 -11.81 -6.32 2.14
C ALA A 75 -13.10 -5.71 2.74
N ALA A 76 -14.12 -6.53 3.01
CA ALA A 76 -15.35 -6.08 3.65
C ALA A 76 -15.14 -5.53 5.07
N ARG A 77 -14.07 -5.93 5.77
CA ARG A 77 -13.69 -5.42 7.10
C ARG A 77 -12.93 -4.10 7.05
N GLY A 78 -12.46 -3.68 5.87
CA GLY A 78 -11.77 -2.40 5.68
C GLY A 78 -10.27 -2.52 5.41
N VAL A 79 -9.76 -3.69 4.99
CA VAL A 79 -8.38 -3.85 4.51
C VAL A 79 -8.41 -3.79 2.98
N CYS A 80 -7.79 -2.77 2.38
CA CYS A 80 -7.82 -2.55 0.94
C CYS A 80 -6.40 -2.51 0.35
N LEU A 81 -6.20 -3.24 -0.74
CA LEU A 81 -4.94 -3.28 -1.50
C LEU A 81 -5.12 -2.58 -2.85
N VAL A 82 -4.27 -1.62 -3.13
CA VAL A 82 -4.02 -1.06 -4.47
C VAL A 82 -2.78 -1.77 -5.03
N PRO A 83 -2.94 -2.67 -5.99
CA PRO A 83 -1.82 -3.41 -6.56
C PRO A 83 -1.03 -2.54 -7.56
N GLU A 84 0.22 -2.89 -7.81
CA GLU A 84 1.15 -2.27 -8.76
C GLU A 84 0.50 -2.06 -10.16
N HIS A 85 -0.24 -3.05 -10.67
CA HIS A 85 -0.89 -2.98 -11.99
C HIS A 85 -2.18 -2.12 -12.02
N ARG A 86 -2.44 -1.32 -10.96
CA ARG A 86 -3.54 -0.34 -10.82
C ARG A 86 -4.95 -0.93 -10.89
N GLY A 87 -5.21 -1.94 -11.73
CA GLY A 87 -6.47 -2.67 -11.83
C GLY A 87 -7.70 -1.80 -12.15
N ILE A 88 -7.56 -0.74 -12.94
CA ILE A 88 -8.68 0.13 -13.35
C ILE A 88 -9.52 -0.51 -14.46
N PHE A 89 -10.79 -0.12 -14.54
CA PHE A 89 -11.68 -0.53 -15.63
C PHE A 89 -11.57 0.45 -16.79
N LYS A 90 -10.80 0.06 -17.82
CA LYS A 90 -10.43 0.93 -18.94
C LYS A 90 -11.63 1.44 -19.77
N LEU A 91 -12.70 0.63 -19.88
CA LEU A 91 -13.91 0.94 -20.63
C LEU A 91 -14.90 1.85 -19.87
N LEU A 92 -14.80 1.89 -18.55
CA LEU A 92 -15.61 2.75 -17.71
C LEU A 92 -14.99 4.13 -17.62
N THR A 93 -15.81 5.16 -17.46
CA THR A 93 -15.37 6.51 -17.15
C THR A 93 -14.73 6.55 -15.76
N VAL A 94 -13.97 7.62 -15.48
CA VAL A 94 -13.41 7.87 -14.14
C VAL A 94 -14.52 7.83 -13.08
N GLU A 95 -15.63 8.52 -13.33
CA GLU A 95 -16.74 8.57 -12.36
C GLU A 95 -17.40 7.21 -12.16
N GLU A 96 -17.57 6.41 -13.20
CA GLU A 96 -18.10 5.05 -13.09
C GLU A 96 -17.14 4.12 -12.33
N ASN A 97 -15.83 4.22 -12.59
CA ASN A 97 -14.81 3.50 -11.81
C ASN A 97 -14.92 3.78 -10.31
N LEU A 98 -15.13 5.04 -9.93
CA LEU A 98 -15.29 5.45 -8.54
C LEU A 98 -16.63 4.94 -7.96
N LYS A 99 -17.72 5.15 -8.68
CA LYS A 99 -19.08 4.74 -8.24
C LYS A 99 -19.21 3.24 -8.01
N MET A 100 -18.52 2.41 -8.80
CA MET A 100 -18.55 0.95 -8.61
C MET A 100 -18.00 0.50 -7.25
N ALA A 101 -17.06 1.24 -6.70
CA ALA A 101 -16.43 0.94 -5.41
C ALA A 101 -17.14 1.62 -4.23
N ALA A 102 -18.06 2.56 -4.50
CA ALA A 102 -18.69 3.37 -3.48
C ALA A 102 -19.51 2.53 -2.49
N ARG A 103 -19.31 2.78 -1.19
CA ARG A 103 -20.15 2.28 -0.12
C ARG A 103 -21.02 3.40 0.44
N LYS A 104 -22.28 3.12 0.72
CA LYS A 104 -23.23 4.11 1.22
C LYS A 104 -22.80 4.80 2.52
N GLU A 105 -22.04 4.11 3.35
CA GLU A 105 -21.60 4.57 4.68
C GLU A 105 -20.18 5.15 4.66
N SER A 106 -19.58 5.31 3.46
CA SER A 106 -18.23 5.82 3.34
C SER A 106 -18.15 7.31 3.63
N ALA A 107 -17.18 7.72 4.45
CA ALA A 107 -16.79 9.12 4.56
C ALA A 107 -16.13 9.64 3.27
N TRP A 108 -15.72 8.72 2.37
CA TRP A 108 -15.12 9.01 1.07
C TRP A 108 -16.17 8.98 -0.02
N GLY A 109 -16.90 10.07 -0.18
CA GLY A 109 -17.77 10.28 -1.33
C GLY A 109 -17.00 10.86 -2.53
N LEU A 110 -17.68 11.02 -3.67
CA LEU A 110 -17.06 11.59 -4.88
C LEU A 110 -16.45 12.97 -4.64
N GLU A 111 -17.13 13.84 -3.89
CA GLU A 111 -16.64 15.20 -3.65
C GLU A 111 -15.38 15.20 -2.76
N GLU A 112 -15.31 14.35 -1.73
CA GLU A 112 -14.13 14.20 -0.87
C GLU A 112 -12.94 13.67 -1.67
N VAL A 113 -13.17 12.65 -2.48
CA VAL A 113 -12.14 12.08 -3.37
C VAL A 113 -11.65 13.12 -4.39
N TYR A 114 -12.55 13.91 -4.97
CA TYR A 114 -12.17 14.96 -5.91
C TYR A 114 -11.42 16.14 -5.29
N LYS A 115 -11.57 16.38 -3.98
CA LYS A 115 -10.73 17.36 -3.25
C LYS A 115 -9.27 16.92 -3.19
N ILE A 116 -9.03 15.61 -3.00
CA ILE A 116 -7.67 15.05 -2.98
C ILE A 116 -7.12 14.89 -4.40
N PHE A 117 -7.96 14.49 -5.35
CA PHE A 117 -7.59 14.20 -6.74
C PHE A 117 -8.32 15.13 -7.73
N PRO A 118 -8.01 16.43 -7.78
CA PRO A 118 -8.74 17.39 -8.63
C PRO A 118 -8.66 17.05 -10.13
N ARG A 119 -7.54 16.47 -10.59
CA ARG A 119 -7.42 15.99 -11.98
C ARG A 119 -8.44 14.92 -12.33
N LEU A 120 -8.83 14.05 -11.40
CA LEU A 120 -9.89 13.07 -11.65
C LEU A 120 -11.25 13.72 -11.82
N LYS A 121 -11.53 14.85 -11.13
CA LYS A 121 -12.74 15.64 -11.31
C LYS A 121 -12.82 16.23 -12.71
N GLU A 122 -11.71 16.79 -13.19
CA GLU A 122 -11.60 17.35 -14.55
C GLU A 122 -11.84 16.27 -15.62
N ARG A 123 -11.29 15.08 -15.38
CA ARG A 123 -11.36 13.92 -16.26
C ARG A 123 -12.54 12.98 -16.01
N ARG A 124 -13.53 13.37 -15.18
CA ARG A 124 -14.57 12.44 -14.69
C ARG A 124 -15.37 11.72 -15.79
N LYS A 125 -15.50 12.34 -16.98
CA LYS A 125 -16.20 11.77 -18.13
C LYS A 125 -15.29 10.99 -19.09
N ASN A 126 -13.97 11.05 -18.92
CA ASN A 126 -13.02 10.30 -19.75
C ASN A 126 -13.03 8.83 -19.38
N GLY A 127 -12.87 7.94 -20.36
CA GLY A 127 -12.65 6.52 -20.09
C GLY A 127 -11.33 6.27 -19.37
N GLY A 128 -11.28 5.31 -18.44
CA GLY A 128 -10.07 4.97 -17.68
C GLY A 128 -8.87 4.65 -18.59
N GLY A 129 -9.11 4.06 -19.77
CA GLY A 129 -8.05 3.79 -20.74
C GLY A 129 -7.47 5.00 -21.45
N GLN A 130 -8.09 6.17 -21.32
CA GLN A 130 -7.63 7.44 -21.89
C GLN A 130 -6.75 8.25 -20.91
N LEU A 131 -6.63 7.78 -19.69
CA LEU A 131 -5.82 8.42 -18.65
C LEU A 131 -4.34 8.12 -18.83
N SER A 132 -3.50 9.08 -18.45
CA SER A 132 -2.05 8.85 -18.29
C SER A 132 -1.77 7.83 -17.19
N GLY A 133 -0.55 7.28 -17.13
CA GLY A 133 -0.15 6.34 -16.09
C GLY A 133 -0.35 6.89 -14.68
N GLY A 134 -0.01 8.15 -14.44
CA GLY A 134 -0.22 8.83 -13.16
C GLY A 134 -1.70 9.02 -12.82
N GLU A 135 -2.51 9.47 -13.79
CA GLU A 135 -3.97 9.61 -13.59
C GLU A 135 -4.64 8.26 -13.31
N GLN A 136 -4.16 7.17 -13.94
CA GLN A 136 -4.62 5.81 -13.65
C GLN A 136 -4.25 5.38 -12.23
N GLN A 137 -3.05 5.74 -11.76
CA GLN A 137 -2.63 5.47 -10.39
C GLN A 137 -3.49 6.24 -9.38
N MET A 138 -3.69 7.52 -9.63
CA MET A 138 -4.60 8.35 -8.82
C MET A 138 -6.01 7.74 -8.78
N LEU A 139 -6.54 7.29 -9.92
CA LEU A 139 -7.85 6.63 -9.99
C LEU A 139 -7.89 5.33 -9.19
N ALA A 140 -6.82 4.53 -9.20
CA ALA A 140 -6.74 3.30 -8.43
C ALA A 140 -6.77 3.57 -6.92
N ILE A 141 -6.00 4.57 -6.44
CA ILE A 141 -5.98 4.99 -5.04
C ILE A 141 -7.35 5.58 -4.65
N ALA A 142 -7.90 6.49 -5.46
CA ALA A 142 -9.20 7.11 -5.25
C ALA A 142 -10.32 6.07 -5.14
N ARG A 143 -10.32 5.07 -6.02
CA ARG A 143 -11.27 3.97 -5.98
C ARG A 143 -11.15 3.13 -4.72
N ALA A 144 -9.93 2.89 -4.23
CA ALA A 144 -9.71 2.20 -2.97
C ALA A 144 -10.32 2.97 -1.79
N LEU A 145 -10.17 4.30 -1.73
CA LEU A 145 -10.79 5.14 -0.71
C LEU A 145 -12.31 5.02 -0.69
N MET A 146 -12.95 4.94 -1.87
CA MET A 146 -14.41 4.78 -1.98
C MET A 146 -14.94 3.51 -1.31
N THR A 147 -14.10 2.50 -1.06
CA THR A 147 -14.45 1.27 -0.34
C THR A 147 -14.53 1.45 1.18
N HIS A 148 -14.26 2.65 1.70
CA HIS A 148 -14.18 2.94 3.14
C HIS A 148 -13.13 2.09 3.86
N PRO A 149 -11.85 2.14 3.45
CA PRO A 149 -10.80 1.37 4.09
C PRO A 149 -10.49 1.92 5.49
N LYS A 150 -10.06 1.04 6.40
CA LYS A 150 -9.42 1.38 7.66
C LYS A 150 -7.89 1.23 7.55
N VAL A 151 -7.44 0.32 6.68
CA VAL A 151 -6.04 0.15 6.28
C VAL A 151 -5.97 0.16 4.75
N LEU A 152 -5.21 1.10 4.21
CA LEU A 152 -4.92 1.23 2.80
C LEU A 152 -3.52 0.69 2.53
N MET A 153 -3.40 -0.30 1.66
CA MET A 153 -2.11 -0.86 1.24
C MET A 153 -1.83 -0.45 -0.20
N LEU A 154 -0.66 0.11 -0.43
CA LEU A 154 -0.20 0.61 -1.73
C LEU A 154 1.05 -0.18 -2.14
N ASP A 155 0.97 -0.87 -3.28
CA ASP A 155 2.05 -1.69 -3.82
C ASP A 155 2.73 -0.93 -4.97
N GLU A 156 3.91 -0.38 -4.70
CA GLU A 156 4.76 0.42 -5.61
C GLU A 156 3.98 1.51 -6.38
N PRO A 157 3.28 2.42 -5.66
CA PRO A 157 2.34 3.37 -6.28
C PRO A 157 2.99 4.42 -7.18
N VAL A 158 4.32 4.64 -7.10
CA VAL A 158 5.01 5.63 -7.93
C VAL A 158 5.94 5.02 -8.98
N GLU A 159 5.99 3.68 -9.07
CA GLU A 159 6.89 3.01 -10.03
C GLU A 159 6.57 3.40 -11.48
N GLY A 160 7.63 3.70 -12.23
CA GLY A 160 7.54 4.06 -13.66
C GLY A 160 6.85 5.38 -13.96
N LEU A 161 6.68 6.26 -12.96
CA LEU A 161 6.08 7.58 -13.14
C LEU A 161 7.14 8.69 -13.25
N ALA A 162 6.80 9.75 -13.95
CA ALA A 162 7.65 10.95 -14.04
C ALA A 162 7.75 11.65 -12.67
N PRO A 163 8.91 12.29 -12.33
CA PRO A 163 9.13 12.90 -11.02
C PRO A 163 8.01 13.85 -10.56
N VAL A 164 7.53 14.70 -11.45
CA VAL A 164 6.43 15.65 -11.14
C VAL A 164 5.13 14.93 -10.74
N ILE A 165 4.87 13.75 -11.28
CA ILE A 165 3.70 12.93 -10.92
C ILE A 165 3.95 12.19 -9.59
N VAL A 166 5.19 11.78 -9.33
CA VAL A 166 5.57 11.22 -8.04
C VAL A 166 5.29 12.22 -6.92
N ASP A 167 5.73 13.47 -7.08
CA ASP A 167 5.50 14.54 -6.11
C ASP A 167 3.99 14.78 -5.87
N GLU A 168 3.20 14.75 -6.94
CA GLU A 168 1.75 14.90 -6.84
C GLU A 168 1.10 13.75 -6.06
N ILE A 169 1.49 12.49 -6.33
CA ILE A 169 0.98 11.32 -5.61
C ILE A 169 1.41 11.35 -4.14
N VAL A 170 2.66 11.72 -3.86
CA VAL A 170 3.16 11.90 -2.48
C VAL A 170 2.34 12.93 -1.72
N ALA A 171 2.05 14.08 -2.34
CA ALA A 171 1.20 15.11 -1.74
C ALA A 171 -0.20 14.57 -1.44
N GLN A 172 -0.79 13.80 -2.36
CA GLN A 172 -2.10 13.17 -2.17
C GLN A 172 -2.09 12.14 -1.04
N ILE A 173 -1.05 11.30 -0.94
CA ILE A 173 -0.91 10.33 0.16
C ILE A 173 -0.74 11.06 1.50
N LYS A 174 -0.02 12.21 1.56
CA LYS A 174 0.08 13.05 2.75
C LYS A 174 -1.30 13.58 3.19
N LEU A 175 -2.14 13.99 2.25
CA LEU A 175 -3.51 14.41 2.56
C LEU A 175 -4.35 13.24 3.11
N ILE A 176 -4.20 12.04 2.54
CA ILE A 176 -4.87 10.83 3.03
C ILE A 176 -4.37 10.49 4.45
N LYS A 177 -3.04 10.51 4.69
CA LYS A 177 -2.44 10.32 6.03
C LYS A 177 -3.03 11.28 7.05
N ALA A 178 -3.17 12.56 6.69
CA ALA A 178 -3.70 13.60 7.56
C ALA A 178 -5.15 13.34 8.03
N THR A 179 -5.89 12.46 7.36
CA THR A 179 -7.24 12.04 7.80
C THR A 179 -7.21 10.97 8.90
N GLY A 180 -6.03 10.51 9.31
CA GLY A 180 -5.86 9.40 10.27
C GLY A 180 -5.93 8.01 9.62
N MET A 181 -5.79 7.92 8.29
CA MET A 181 -5.73 6.65 7.57
C MET A 181 -4.47 5.88 7.92
N SER A 182 -4.61 4.60 8.29
CA SER A 182 -3.47 3.69 8.42
C SER A 182 -3.03 3.22 7.04
N ILE A 183 -1.73 3.31 6.73
CA ILE A 183 -1.21 3.00 5.39
C ILE A 183 -0.04 2.02 5.49
N ILE A 184 -0.03 1.00 4.63
CA ILE A 184 1.16 0.20 4.34
C ILE A 184 1.61 0.55 2.93
N LEU A 185 2.84 1.02 2.81
CA LEU A 185 3.43 1.42 1.54
C LEU A 185 4.58 0.48 1.19
N VAL A 186 4.45 -0.27 0.11
CA VAL A 186 5.58 -0.97 -0.51
C VAL A 186 6.19 -0.04 -1.54
N GLU A 187 7.46 0.29 -1.37
CA GLU A 187 8.20 1.18 -2.27
C GLU A 187 9.70 0.87 -2.26
N GLN A 188 10.38 1.28 -3.35
CA GLN A 188 11.82 1.23 -3.49
C GLN A 188 12.44 2.63 -3.46
N ASN A 189 11.64 3.65 -3.72
CA ASN A 189 12.06 5.05 -3.67
C ASN A 189 12.16 5.50 -2.21
N LEU A 190 13.41 5.63 -1.71
CA LEU A 190 13.69 6.02 -0.32
C LEU A 190 13.18 7.40 0.01
N GLU A 191 13.27 8.34 -0.92
CA GLU A 191 12.80 9.70 -0.72
C GLU A 191 11.29 9.73 -0.46
N VAL A 192 10.53 8.98 -1.25
CA VAL A 192 9.08 8.81 -1.06
C VAL A 192 8.78 8.18 0.31
N CYS A 193 9.53 7.12 0.66
CA CYS A 193 9.34 6.41 1.92
C CYS A 193 9.59 7.31 3.14
N THR A 194 10.71 8.03 3.14
CA THR A 194 11.10 8.90 4.26
C THR A 194 10.21 10.14 4.40
N GLN A 195 9.61 10.60 3.31
CA GLN A 195 8.63 11.69 3.33
C GLN A 195 7.27 11.29 3.91
N LEU A 196 6.90 10.03 3.85
CA LEU A 196 5.54 9.54 4.16
C LEU A 196 5.46 8.74 5.46
N ALA A 197 6.47 7.90 5.73
CA ALA A 197 6.39 6.88 6.77
C ALA A 197 6.68 7.41 8.18
N ASP A 198 6.06 6.76 9.15
CA ASP A 198 6.37 6.89 10.58
C ASP A 198 7.36 5.79 11.01
N ARG A 199 7.28 4.61 10.36
CA ARG A 199 8.11 3.43 10.62
C ARG A 199 8.47 2.71 9.33
N HIS A 200 9.64 2.08 9.33
CA HIS A 200 10.13 1.28 8.22
C HIS A 200 10.36 -0.17 8.64
N TYR A 201 9.99 -1.09 7.75
CA TYR A 201 10.39 -2.49 7.77
C TYR A 201 11.21 -2.77 6.52
N ILE A 202 12.35 -3.44 6.66
CA ILE A 202 13.11 -3.95 5.51
C ILE A 202 12.89 -5.44 5.38
N VAL A 203 12.43 -5.86 4.22
CA VAL A 203 12.24 -7.26 3.87
C VAL A 203 13.44 -7.75 3.09
N GLU A 204 14.07 -8.81 3.56
CA GLU A 204 15.16 -9.50 2.88
C GLU A 204 14.89 -11.01 2.90
N GLN A 205 14.92 -11.64 1.72
CA GLN A 205 14.71 -13.09 1.57
C GLN A 205 13.49 -13.63 2.34
N GLY A 206 12.39 -12.91 2.30
CA GLY A 206 11.14 -13.32 2.95
C GLY A 206 11.10 -13.14 4.47
N ARG A 207 12.00 -12.37 5.05
CA ARG A 207 12.08 -12.07 6.51
C ARG A 207 12.14 -10.57 6.75
N ILE A 208 11.72 -10.13 7.93
CA ILE A 208 12.00 -8.76 8.38
C ILE A 208 13.44 -8.73 8.89
N ALA A 209 14.30 -8.01 8.17
CA ALA A 209 15.72 -7.85 8.50
C ALA A 209 15.98 -6.60 9.35
N TYR A 210 15.09 -5.61 9.30
CA TYR A 210 15.15 -4.39 10.07
C TYR A 210 13.74 -3.86 10.35
N SER A 211 13.59 -3.20 11.50
CA SER A 211 12.42 -2.42 11.87
C SER A 211 12.84 -1.24 12.74
N GLY A 212 12.40 -0.03 12.38
CA GLY A 212 12.72 1.20 13.12
C GLY A 212 11.80 2.34 12.73
N SER A 213 11.73 3.37 13.58
CA SER A 213 11.06 4.62 13.27
C SER A 213 11.74 5.35 12.10
N ASN A 214 11.03 6.29 11.48
CA ASN A 214 11.62 7.12 10.40
C ASN A 214 12.85 7.89 10.90
N ALA A 215 12.85 8.37 12.14
CA ALA A 215 13.99 9.08 12.72
C ALA A 215 15.22 8.17 12.89
N GLU A 216 15.04 6.93 13.40
CA GLU A 216 16.11 5.94 13.53
C GLU A 216 16.64 5.53 12.17
N PHE A 217 15.76 5.30 11.20
CA PHE A 217 16.15 4.93 9.84
C PHE A 217 16.95 6.04 9.14
N LEU A 218 16.56 7.30 9.30
CA LEU A 218 17.29 8.44 8.75
C LEU A 218 18.69 8.61 9.34
N ALA A 219 18.84 8.27 10.64
CA ALA A 219 20.10 8.39 11.35
C ALA A 219 21.09 7.23 11.07
N ASP A 220 20.63 6.13 10.47
CA ASP A 220 21.43 4.91 10.25
C ASP A 220 21.74 4.68 8.77
N ASP A 221 22.85 5.26 8.30
CA ASP A 221 23.34 5.05 6.93
C ASP A 221 23.76 3.60 6.68
N GLY A 222 24.26 2.91 7.71
CA GLY A 222 24.68 1.51 7.59
C GLY A 222 23.53 0.56 7.24
N VAL A 223 22.33 0.85 7.71
CA VAL A 223 21.11 0.10 7.33
C VAL A 223 20.75 0.33 5.87
N LYS A 224 20.83 1.60 5.41
CA LYS A 224 20.55 1.96 4.01
C LYS A 224 21.54 1.30 3.06
N ASP A 225 22.82 1.35 3.36
CA ASP A 225 23.88 0.74 2.54
C ASP A 225 23.75 -0.79 2.50
N ARG A 226 23.55 -1.41 3.64
CA ARG A 226 23.51 -2.86 3.78
C ARG A 226 22.34 -3.51 3.04
N TYR A 227 21.15 -2.94 3.17
CA TYR A 227 19.92 -3.61 2.70
C TYR A 227 19.38 -3.05 1.39
N LEU A 228 19.68 -1.81 1.07
CA LEU A 228 19.09 -1.11 -0.08
C LEU A 228 20.14 -0.80 -1.16
N GLY A 229 21.42 -0.97 -0.86
CA GLY A 229 22.52 -0.80 -1.81
C GLY A 229 22.69 0.66 -2.28
N VAL A 230 22.27 1.61 -1.46
CA VAL A 230 22.44 3.05 -1.73
C VAL A 230 23.77 3.47 -1.11
N ASN A 231 24.84 3.53 -1.93
CA ASN A 231 26.09 4.20 -1.54
C ASN A 231 25.79 5.68 -1.40
N LEU A 232 25.60 6.18 -0.17
CA LEU A 232 25.50 7.60 0.13
C LEU A 232 26.89 8.30 0.22
N ALA A 233 27.94 7.62 -0.18
CA ALA A 233 29.28 8.17 -0.28
C ALA A 233 29.52 8.74 -1.69
N ALA A 234 29.09 9.98 -1.90
CA ALA A 234 29.58 10.85 -2.97
C ALA A 234 29.45 12.30 -2.51
#